data_5f61fb1882cec5f14c9e9499da368898
#
_entry.id   5f61fb1882cec5f14c9e9499da368898
#
_cell.length_a   1.000
_cell.length_b   1.000
_cell.length_c   1.000
_cell.angle_alpha   90.00
_cell.angle_beta   90.00
_cell.angle_gamma   90.00
#
_symmetry.space_group_name_H-M   'P 1'
#
loop_
_entity.id
_entity.type
_entity.pdbx_description
1 polymer ?
#
loop_
_entity_poly.entity_id
_entity_poly.type
_entity_poly.pdbx_seq_one_letter_code
_entity_poly.pdbx_strand_id
1 'polypeptide(L)'
;MQTKEQKKNIVKDLESKIEKQKSIVFMDFAGVKVKDLAQFREKLKEEGNEMKVAKKSLMTIALKNKGVELDSKRLNGEVAMVFGYEDEIAPSRMVYQFSKENQKAKILGGFLESKFYEMADVVRLAELPSKQQLLGMLLGTISAPASNFVSVLSGNTRKLVMALSQIRDKKA
;
A
#
# COMPACT_ATOMS: atom_id res chain seq x y z
N MET A 1 -11.24 -20.32 -26.98
CA MET A 1 -9.98 -19.55 -27.17
C MET A 1 -10.32 -18.09 -27.49
N GLN A 2 -9.62 -17.12 -26.89
CA GLN A 2 -9.85 -15.70 -27.19
C GLN A 2 -9.38 -15.37 -28.62
N THR A 3 -10.19 -14.65 -29.38
CA THR A 3 -9.85 -14.22 -30.74
C THR A 3 -8.75 -13.16 -30.73
N LYS A 4 -8.10 -12.95 -31.89
CA LYS A 4 -7.02 -11.94 -32.03
C LYS A 4 -7.53 -10.51 -31.72
N GLU A 5 -8.76 -10.22 -32.05
CA GLU A 5 -9.41 -8.92 -31.75
C GLU A 5 -9.67 -8.72 -30.25
N GLN A 6 -10.18 -9.76 -29.57
CA GLN A 6 -10.37 -9.71 -28.12
C GLN A 6 -9.06 -9.47 -27.36
N LYS A 7 -7.96 -10.10 -27.80
CA LYS A 7 -6.63 -9.88 -27.21
C LYS A 7 -6.15 -8.44 -27.43
N LYS A 8 -6.38 -7.87 -28.61
CA LYS A 8 -6.04 -6.45 -28.89
C LYS A 8 -6.86 -5.50 -28.02
N ASN A 9 -8.14 -5.77 -27.83
CA ASN A 9 -9.00 -4.94 -26.97
C ASN A 9 -8.57 -5.01 -25.49
N ILE A 10 -8.18 -6.20 -24.99
CA ILE A 10 -7.64 -6.36 -23.64
C ILE A 10 -6.33 -5.56 -23.48
N VAL A 11 -5.43 -5.62 -24.47
CA VAL A 11 -4.18 -4.85 -24.41
C VAL A 11 -4.46 -3.34 -24.37
N LYS A 12 -5.37 -2.84 -25.23
CA LYS A 12 -5.78 -1.42 -25.23
C LYS A 12 -6.42 -0.99 -23.89
N ASP A 13 -7.29 -1.83 -23.31
CA ASP A 13 -7.89 -1.57 -21.99
C ASP A 13 -6.80 -1.50 -20.90
N LEU A 14 -5.84 -2.42 -20.93
CA LEU A 14 -4.70 -2.39 -20.02
C LEU A 14 -3.82 -1.15 -20.21
N GLU A 15 -3.51 -0.77 -21.45
CA GLU A 15 -2.72 0.43 -21.78
C GLU A 15 -3.39 1.70 -21.24
N SER A 16 -4.71 1.84 -21.45
CA SER A 16 -5.46 2.98 -20.96
C SER A 16 -5.50 3.07 -19.42
N LYS A 17 -5.46 1.92 -18.74
CA LYS A 17 -5.40 1.85 -17.27
C LYS A 17 -4.00 2.13 -16.74
N ILE A 18 -2.96 1.63 -17.43
CA ILE A 18 -1.56 1.92 -17.12
C ILE A 18 -1.25 3.42 -17.28
N GLU A 19 -1.92 4.14 -18.17
CA GLU A 19 -1.75 5.60 -18.30
C GLU A 19 -2.35 6.41 -17.15
N LYS A 20 -3.46 5.95 -16.61
CA LYS A 20 -4.21 6.68 -15.58
C LYS A 20 -3.77 6.37 -14.17
N GLN A 21 -3.05 5.27 -13.97
CA GLN A 21 -2.66 4.77 -12.67
C GLN A 21 -1.41 5.46 -12.14
N LYS A 22 -1.29 5.54 -10.81
CA LYS A 22 -0.09 6.00 -10.10
C LYS A 22 0.78 4.84 -9.64
N SER A 23 0.17 3.69 -9.37
CA SER A 23 0.89 2.48 -8.94
C SER A 23 0.23 1.20 -9.45
N ILE A 24 1.05 0.17 -9.68
CA ILE A 24 0.60 -1.19 -10.02
C ILE A 24 1.24 -2.17 -9.04
N VAL A 25 0.46 -3.09 -8.50
CA VAL A 25 0.98 -4.20 -7.70
C VAL A 25 0.63 -5.51 -8.38
N PHE A 26 1.62 -6.39 -8.48
CA PHE A 26 1.46 -7.74 -9.01
C PHE A 26 1.30 -8.73 -7.86
N MET A 27 0.24 -9.50 -7.92
CA MET A 27 -0.10 -10.52 -6.93
C MET A 27 -0.29 -11.86 -7.61
N ASP A 28 0.29 -12.92 -7.06
CA ASP A 28 -0.06 -14.30 -7.39
C ASP A 28 -1.25 -14.71 -6.53
N PHE A 29 -2.32 -15.18 -7.17
CA PHE A 29 -3.54 -15.64 -6.51
C PHE A 29 -3.81 -17.14 -6.70
N ALA A 30 -2.80 -17.90 -7.13
CA ALA A 30 -2.94 -19.33 -7.36
C ALA A 30 -3.45 -20.05 -6.10
N GLY A 31 -4.57 -20.76 -6.24
CA GLY A 31 -5.20 -21.53 -5.17
C GLY A 31 -5.99 -20.73 -4.13
N VAL A 32 -6.21 -19.43 -4.34
CA VAL A 32 -7.14 -18.61 -3.53
C VAL A 32 -8.59 -18.94 -3.90
N LYS A 33 -9.51 -18.97 -2.94
CA LYS A 33 -10.93 -19.24 -3.18
C LYS A 33 -11.57 -18.09 -3.96
N VAL A 34 -12.45 -18.40 -4.89
CA VAL A 34 -13.15 -17.41 -5.71
C VAL A 34 -13.96 -16.42 -4.87
N LYS A 35 -14.53 -16.86 -3.75
CA LYS A 35 -15.29 -16.02 -2.82
C LYS A 35 -14.40 -14.93 -2.19
N ASP A 36 -13.19 -15.30 -1.76
CA ASP A 36 -12.26 -14.37 -1.12
C ASP A 36 -11.74 -13.33 -2.15
N LEU A 37 -11.51 -13.77 -3.39
CA LEU A 37 -11.16 -12.87 -4.50
C LEU A 37 -12.30 -11.89 -4.87
N ALA A 38 -13.56 -12.34 -4.80
CA ALA A 38 -14.70 -11.47 -5.05
C ALA A 38 -14.81 -10.38 -3.98
N GLN A 39 -14.70 -10.75 -2.70
CA GLN A 39 -14.69 -9.80 -1.58
C GLN A 39 -13.51 -8.81 -1.68
N PHE A 40 -12.34 -9.31 -2.06
CA PHE A 40 -11.17 -8.46 -2.25
C PHE A 40 -11.38 -7.43 -3.37
N ARG A 41 -12.01 -7.83 -4.49
CA ARG A 41 -12.35 -6.90 -5.57
C ARG A 41 -13.35 -5.82 -5.14
N GLU A 42 -14.32 -6.15 -4.29
CA GLU A 42 -15.28 -5.18 -3.74
C GLU A 42 -14.55 -4.17 -2.86
N LYS A 43 -13.74 -4.63 -1.91
CA LYS A 43 -12.92 -3.76 -1.05
C LYS A 43 -12.00 -2.83 -1.86
N LEU A 44 -11.36 -3.35 -2.91
CA LEU A 44 -10.52 -2.54 -3.80
C LEU A 44 -11.31 -1.43 -4.49
N LYS A 45 -12.53 -1.71 -4.96
CA LYS A 45 -13.38 -0.70 -5.60
C LYS A 45 -13.84 0.39 -4.64
N GLU A 46 -14.13 0.06 -3.38
CA GLU A 46 -14.49 1.02 -2.34
C GLU A 46 -13.38 2.04 -2.09
N GLU A 47 -12.12 1.64 -2.21
CA GLU A 47 -10.95 2.51 -2.07
C GLU A 47 -10.46 3.11 -3.41
N GLY A 48 -11.28 3.08 -4.47
CA GLY A 48 -10.92 3.64 -5.77
C GLY A 48 -9.84 2.87 -6.53
N ASN A 49 -9.57 1.62 -6.14
CA ASN A 49 -8.58 0.75 -6.78
C ASN A 49 -9.27 -0.29 -7.67
N GLU A 50 -8.56 -0.85 -8.64
CA GLU A 50 -9.11 -1.86 -9.54
C GLU A 50 -8.17 -3.06 -9.69
N MET A 51 -8.74 -4.28 -9.64
CA MET A 51 -8.01 -5.52 -9.92
C MET A 51 -8.37 -6.07 -11.28
N LYS A 52 -7.37 -6.32 -12.12
CA LYS A 52 -7.51 -7.00 -13.42
C LYS A 52 -6.65 -8.25 -13.49
N VAL A 53 -7.25 -9.29 -14.02
CA VAL A 53 -6.56 -10.55 -14.34
C VAL A 53 -6.47 -10.68 -15.85
N ALA A 54 -5.27 -10.87 -16.37
CA ALA A 54 -5.04 -11.09 -17.77
C ALA A 54 -3.91 -12.12 -17.98
N LYS A 55 -3.75 -12.60 -19.21
CA LYS A 55 -2.66 -13.50 -19.54
C LYS A 55 -1.33 -12.75 -19.43
N LYS A 56 -0.31 -13.35 -18.79
CA LYS A 56 1.02 -12.74 -18.57
C LYS A 56 1.62 -12.13 -19.85
N SER A 57 1.51 -12.84 -20.98
CA SER A 57 2.02 -12.34 -22.26
C SER A 57 1.34 -11.03 -22.71
N LEU A 58 0.04 -10.85 -22.44
CA LEU A 58 -0.68 -9.62 -22.77
C LEU A 58 -0.30 -8.48 -21.81
N MET A 59 -0.12 -8.80 -20.53
CA MET A 59 0.38 -7.84 -19.52
C MET A 59 1.78 -7.33 -19.92
N THR A 60 2.69 -8.23 -20.26
CA THR A 60 4.06 -7.86 -20.68
C THR A 60 4.06 -6.99 -21.94
N ILE A 61 3.19 -7.27 -22.91
CA ILE A 61 3.07 -6.44 -24.12
C ILE A 61 2.56 -5.04 -23.78
N ALA A 62 1.49 -4.94 -22.96
CA ALA A 62 0.94 -3.65 -22.55
C ALA A 62 1.95 -2.79 -21.77
N LEU A 63 2.75 -3.41 -20.88
CA LEU A 63 3.80 -2.73 -20.12
C LEU A 63 4.96 -2.29 -21.01
N LYS A 64 5.42 -3.15 -21.95
CA LYS A 64 6.49 -2.79 -22.90
C LYS A 64 6.10 -1.61 -23.79
N ASN A 65 4.84 -1.57 -24.27
CA ASN A 65 4.35 -0.47 -25.09
C ASN A 65 4.38 0.88 -24.36
N LYS A 66 4.39 0.87 -23.01
CA LYS A 66 4.49 2.05 -22.15
C LYS A 66 5.90 2.29 -21.58
N GLY A 67 6.91 1.59 -22.10
CA GLY A 67 8.30 1.78 -21.70
C GLY A 67 8.67 1.17 -20.35
N VAL A 68 7.81 0.32 -19.81
CA VAL A 68 8.06 -0.38 -18.56
C VAL A 68 8.59 -1.79 -18.86
N GLU A 69 9.89 -1.99 -18.66
CA GLU A 69 10.51 -3.31 -18.85
C GLU A 69 10.18 -4.23 -17.69
N LEU A 70 9.34 -5.21 -17.95
CA LEU A 70 9.05 -6.28 -17.01
C LEU A 70 9.51 -7.63 -17.59
N ASP A 71 10.45 -8.27 -16.91
CA ASP A 71 10.82 -9.64 -17.22
C ASP A 71 9.68 -10.59 -16.87
N SER A 72 9.05 -11.16 -17.89
CA SER A 72 7.97 -12.15 -17.73
C SER A 72 8.37 -13.36 -16.88
N LYS A 73 9.68 -13.62 -16.75
CA LYS A 73 10.25 -14.69 -15.92
C LYS A 73 10.10 -14.42 -14.41
N ARG A 74 9.96 -13.16 -14.01
CA ARG A 74 9.76 -12.77 -12.59
C ARG A 74 8.33 -12.97 -12.12
N LEU A 75 7.38 -13.08 -13.03
CA LEU A 75 5.96 -13.31 -12.76
C LEU A 75 5.66 -14.82 -12.76
N ASN A 76 5.92 -15.51 -11.65
CA ASN A 76 5.54 -16.90 -11.47
C ASN A 76 4.08 -17.02 -11.00
N GLY A 77 3.40 -18.15 -11.27
CA GLY A 77 2.04 -18.40 -10.80
C GLY A 77 0.93 -17.74 -11.63
N GLU A 78 -0.26 -17.55 -11.07
CA GLU A 78 -1.41 -16.86 -11.66
C GLU A 78 -1.41 -15.40 -11.23
N VAL A 79 -1.10 -14.49 -12.17
CA VAL A 79 -0.85 -13.09 -11.83
C VAL A 79 -2.09 -12.24 -12.03
N ALA A 80 -2.41 -11.45 -11.00
CA ALA A 80 -3.33 -10.34 -11.07
C ALA A 80 -2.58 -9.01 -10.95
N MET A 81 -3.07 -7.98 -11.63
CA MET A 81 -2.61 -6.59 -11.50
C MET A 81 -3.64 -5.82 -10.68
N VAL A 82 -3.17 -5.13 -9.65
CA VAL A 82 -3.96 -4.19 -8.86
C VAL A 82 -3.49 -2.78 -9.20
N PHE A 83 -4.40 -1.94 -9.67
CA PHE A 83 -4.14 -0.57 -10.09
C PHE A 83 -4.58 0.40 -9.00
N GLY A 84 -3.70 1.33 -8.63
CA GLY A 84 -4.00 2.44 -7.75
C GLY A 84 -4.13 3.74 -8.54
N TYR A 85 -5.24 4.46 -8.37
CA TYR A 85 -5.51 5.71 -9.07
C TYR A 85 -5.35 6.94 -8.19
N GLU A 86 -5.80 6.88 -6.94
CA GLU A 86 -5.78 8.02 -6.01
C GLU A 86 -4.54 8.04 -5.13
N ASP A 87 -4.28 6.94 -4.41
CA ASP A 87 -3.14 6.78 -3.51
C ASP A 87 -2.15 5.77 -4.08
N GLU A 88 -0.88 6.13 -4.08
CA GLU A 88 0.21 5.30 -4.61
C GLU A 88 0.47 4.06 -3.75
N ILE A 89 0.23 4.16 -2.45
CA ILE A 89 0.54 3.12 -1.45
C ILE A 89 -0.68 2.23 -1.14
N ALA A 90 -1.90 2.73 -1.33
CA ALA A 90 -3.13 2.00 -1.01
C ALA A 90 -3.19 0.58 -1.61
N PRO A 91 -2.87 0.37 -2.92
CA PRO A 91 -2.89 -0.98 -3.49
C PRO A 91 -1.91 -1.94 -2.82
N SER A 92 -0.71 -1.47 -2.48
CA SER A 92 0.32 -2.27 -1.81
C SER A 92 -0.16 -2.73 -0.43
N ARG A 93 -0.80 -1.82 0.32
CA ARG A 93 -1.34 -2.10 1.66
C ARG A 93 -2.47 -3.11 1.61
N MET A 94 -3.43 -2.94 0.68
CA MET A 94 -4.56 -3.85 0.53
C MET A 94 -4.10 -5.25 0.11
N VAL A 95 -3.19 -5.36 -0.85
CA VAL A 95 -2.63 -6.63 -1.29
C VAL A 95 -1.86 -7.31 -0.16
N TYR A 96 -1.13 -6.55 0.66
CA TYR A 96 -0.40 -7.07 1.81
C TYR A 96 -1.34 -7.59 2.91
N GLN A 97 -2.40 -6.86 3.23
CA GLN A 97 -3.43 -7.34 4.17
C GLN A 97 -4.08 -8.62 3.66
N PHE A 98 -4.45 -8.66 2.40
CA PHE A 98 -5.02 -9.85 1.77
C PHE A 98 -4.05 -11.04 1.79
N SER A 99 -2.75 -10.80 1.58
CA SER A 99 -1.71 -11.83 1.68
C SER A 99 -1.52 -12.35 3.11
N LYS A 100 -1.74 -11.51 4.13
CA LYS A 100 -1.75 -11.96 5.54
C LYS A 100 -2.97 -12.82 5.88
N GLU A 101 -4.15 -12.45 5.37
CA GLU A 101 -5.38 -13.21 5.55
C GLU A 101 -5.36 -14.54 4.78
N ASN A 102 -4.76 -14.55 3.59
CA ASN A 102 -4.70 -15.68 2.68
C ASN A 102 -3.25 -16.04 2.37
N GLN A 103 -2.68 -17.02 3.07
CA GLN A 103 -1.30 -17.48 2.88
C GLN A 103 -0.96 -17.94 1.45
N LYS A 104 -1.97 -18.21 0.61
CA LYS A 104 -1.82 -18.58 -0.80
C LYS A 104 -1.59 -17.39 -1.71
N ALA A 105 -2.04 -16.20 -1.32
CA ALA A 105 -1.79 -14.98 -2.07
C ALA A 105 -0.37 -14.48 -1.79
N LYS A 106 0.41 -14.25 -2.84
CA LYS A 106 1.80 -13.78 -2.73
C LYS A 106 2.00 -12.50 -3.53
N ILE A 107 2.70 -11.56 -2.94
CA ILE A 107 3.15 -10.35 -3.64
C ILE A 107 4.34 -10.72 -4.52
N LEU A 108 4.31 -10.37 -5.79
CA LEU A 108 5.42 -10.62 -6.71
C LEU A 108 6.30 -9.38 -6.90
N GLY A 109 5.74 -8.19 -6.75
CA GLY A 109 6.40 -6.91 -6.94
C GLY A 109 5.40 -5.84 -7.34
N GLY A 110 5.88 -4.65 -7.66
CA GLY A 110 5.04 -3.55 -8.08
C GLY A 110 5.78 -2.50 -8.89
N PHE A 111 5.03 -1.62 -9.54
CA PHE A 111 5.52 -0.41 -10.16
C PHE A 111 4.97 0.81 -9.43
N LEU A 112 5.85 1.72 -9.08
CA LEU A 112 5.55 3.01 -8.51
C LEU A 112 6.38 4.04 -9.27
N GLU A 113 5.75 5.11 -9.78
CA GLU A 113 6.45 6.17 -10.55
C GLU A 113 7.39 5.62 -11.64
N SER A 114 6.96 4.61 -12.39
CA SER A 114 7.72 3.96 -13.47
C SER A 114 8.96 3.16 -13.01
N LYS A 115 9.19 2.97 -11.72
CA LYS A 115 10.24 2.11 -11.18
C LYS A 115 9.67 0.78 -10.70
N PHE A 116 10.38 -0.29 -10.97
CA PHE A 116 10.02 -1.62 -10.47
C PHE A 116 10.56 -1.80 -9.05
N TYR A 117 9.68 -2.23 -8.16
CA TYR A 117 9.98 -2.59 -6.78
C TYR A 117 9.80 -4.09 -6.60
N GLU A 118 10.77 -4.73 -5.96
CA GLU A 118 10.69 -6.15 -5.63
C GLU A 118 9.74 -6.39 -4.46
N MET A 119 9.40 -7.66 -4.20
CA MET A 119 8.50 -8.05 -3.12
C MET A 119 8.86 -7.42 -1.77
N ALA A 120 10.15 -7.39 -1.42
CA ALA A 120 10.60 -6.85 -0.14
C ALA A 120 10.31 -5.35 0.02
N ASP A 121 10.46 -4.59 -1.06
CA ASP A 121 10.22 -3.14 -1.05
C ASP A 121 8.72 -2.84 -1.05
N VAL A 122 7.92 -3.61 -1.81
CA VAL A 122 6.44 -3.48 -1.79
C VAL A 122 5.88 -3.78 -0.39
N VAL A 123 6.43 -4.76 0.32
CA VAL A 123 6.05 -5.06 1.71
C VAL A 123 6.39 -3.89 2.64
N ARG A 124 7.59 -3.31 2.52
CA ARG A 124 7.97 -2.11 3.30
C ARG A 124 7.05 -0.92 3.01
N LEU A 125 6.69 -0.70 1.75
CA LEU A 125 5.72 0.34 1.37
C LEU A 125 4.33 0.06 1.97
N ALA A 126 3.91 -1.19 2.00
CA ALA A 126 2.62 -1.58 2.56
C ALA A 126 2.54 -1.43 4.09
N GLU A 127 3.67 -1.45 4.79
CA GLU A 127 3.75 -1.22 6.24
C GLU A 127 3.72 0.27 6.61
N LEU A 128 3.87 1.18 5.64
CA LEU A 128 3.78 2.61 5.90
C LEU A 128 2.36 3.01 6.33
N PRO A 129 2.21 3.90 7.32
CA PRO A 129 0.93 4.49 7.68
C PRO A 129 0.28 5.24 6.52
N SER A 130 -1.02 5.51 6.62
CA SER A 130 -1.73 6.30 5.60
C SER A 130 -1.14 7.71 5.47
N LYS A 131 -1.34 8.36 4.32
CA LYS A 131 -0.89 9.73 4.07
C LYS A 131 -1.33 10.70 5.19
N GLN A 132 -2.56 10.55 5.67
CA GLN A 132 -3.08 11.37 6.76
C GLN A 132 -2.35 11.10 8.09
N GLN A 133 -2.05 9.82 8.37
CA GLN A 133 -1.29 9.44 9.57
C GLN A 133 0.16 9.94 9.49
N LEU A 134 0.80 9.85 8.31
CA LEU A 134 2.15 10.38 8.08
C LEU A 134 2.19 11.90 8.27
N LEU A 135 1.19 12.63 7.76
CA LEU A 135 1.07 14.07 8.01
C LEU A 135 0.86 14.38 9.48
N GLY A 136 0.04 13.59 10.18
CA GLY A 136 -0.15 13.71 11.62
C GLY A 136 1.15 13.48 12.41
N MET A 137 1.91 12.45 12.06
CA MET A 137 3.23 12.18 12.65
C MET A 137 4.23 13.31 12.38
N LEU A 138 4.24 13.85 11.15
CA LEU A 138 5.08 14.98 10.79
C LEU A 138 4.76 16.22 11.64
N LEU A 139 3.47 16.57 11.76
CA LEU A 139 3.04 17.69 12.60
C LEU A 139 3.40 17.43 14.08
N GLY A 140 3.24 16.21 14.56
CA GLY A 140 3.65 15.81 15.90
C GLY A 140 5.14 16.00 16.14
N THR A 141 5.99 15.55 15.20
CA THR A 141 7.46 15.71 15.33
C THR A 141 7.91 17.16 15.27
N ILE A 142 7.27 18.00 14.46
CA ILE A 142 7.58 19.42 14.37
C ILE A 142 7.15 20.17 15.66
N SER A 143 6.01 19.82 16.25
CA SER A 143 5.50 20.45 17.47
C SER A 143 6.09 19.88 18.75
N ALA A 144 6.70 18.68 18.71
CA ALA A 144 7.26 18.02 19.89
C ALA A 144 8.29 18.88 20.65
N PRO A 145 9.26 19.58 20.03
CA PRO A 145 10.22 20.39 20.77
C PRO A 145 9.54 21.50 21.58
N ALA A 146 8.57 22.21 21.01
CA ALA A 146 7.83 23.25 21.72
C ALA A 146 7.00 22.69 22.88
N SER A 147 6.29 21.61 22.65
CA SER A 147 5.51 20.92 23.68
C SER A 147 6.37 20.39 24.82
N ASN A 148 7.52 19.80 24.49
CA ASN A 148 8.48 19.32 25.49
C ASN A 148 9.05 20.46 26.31
N PHE A 149 9.38 21.62 25.68
CA PHE A 149 9.87 22.80 26.38
C PHE A 149 8.85 23.32 27.41
N VAL A 150 7.59 23.49 27.00
CA VAL A 150 6.50 23.87 27.88
C VAL A 150 6.29 22.83 29.00
N SER A 151 6.38 21.56 28.70
CA SER A 151 6.24 20.47 29.65
C SER A 151 7.36 20.49 30.71
N VAL A 152 8.61 20.74 30.30
CA VAL A 152 9.75 20.85 31.24
C VAL A 152 9.59 22.06 32.15
N LEU A 153 9.20 23.23 31.64
CA LEU A 153 8.99 24.44 32.43
C LEU A 153 7.86 24.25 33.45
N SER A 154 6.71 23.70 33.02
CA SER A 154 5.57 23.45 33.91
C SER A 154 5.82 22.28 34.86
N GLY A 155 6.62 21.29 34.44
CA GLY A 155 6.95 20.11 35.23
C GLY A 155 7.72 20.44 36.51
N ASN A 156 8.65 21.39 36.46
CA ASN A 156 9.40 21.83 37.64
C ASN A 156 8.49 22.47 38.70
N THR A 157 7.56 23.30 38.29
CA THR A 157 6.56 23.92 39.19
C THR A 157 5.64 22.88 39.82
N ARG A 158 5.15 21.90 39.02
CA ARG A 158 4.33 20.80 39.51
C ARG A 158 5.08 19.91 40.50
N LYS A 159 6.35 19.58 40.24
CA LYS A 159 7.19 18.79 41.15
C LYS A 159 7.38 19.51 42.50
N LEU A 160 7.57 20.83 42.51
CA LEU A 160 7.66 21.63 43.72
C LEU A 160 6.37 21.58 44.56
N VAL A 161 5.22 21.78 43.89
CA VAL A 161 3.90 21.69 44.57
C VAL A 161 3.67 20.28 45.13
N MET A 162 4.01 19.23 44.38
CA MET A 162 3.89 17.84 44.86
C MET A 162 4.80 17.59 46.09
N ALA A 163 6.04 18.08 46.08
CA ALA A 163 6.95 17.94 47.21
C ALA A 163 6.41 18.66 48.45
N LEU A 164 5.90 19.88 48.30
CA LEU A 164 5.29 20.64 49.40
C LEU A 164 4.03 19.94 49.96
N SER A 165 3.17 19.38 49.11
CA SER A 165 2.00 18.61 49.54
C SER A 165 2.39 17.35 50.32
N GLN A 166 3.42 16.60 49.83
CA GLN A 166 3.94 15.43 50.56
C GLN A 166 4.55 15.78 51.92
N ILE A 167 5.20 16.94 52.04
CA ILE A 167 5.73 17.40 53.36
C ILE A 167 4.57 17.74 54.26
N ARG A 168 3.52 18.40 53.78
CA ARG A 168 2.34 18.70 54.57
C ARG A 168 1.67 17.42 55.12
N ASP A 169 1.47 16.43 54.21
CA ASP A 169 0.77 15.19 54.54
C ASP A 169 1.60 14.27 55.49
N LYS A 170 2.93 14.48 55.55
CA LYS A 170 3.80 13.81 56.56
C LYS A 170 3.85 14.52 57.92
N LYS A 171 3.45 15.78 57.97
CA LYS A 171 3.44 16.57 59.23
C LYS A 171 2.06 16.64 59.88
N ALA A 172 1.01 16.22 59.18
CA ALA A 172 -0.34 15.99 59.69
C ALA A 172 -0.48 14.56 60.19
#